data_10027a4c8f29c3f3270c5dd896666287
#
_entry.id   10027a4c8f29c3f3270c5dd896666287
#
_cell.length_a   1.000
_cell.length_b   1.000
_cell.length_c   1.000
_cell.angle_alpha   90.00
_cell.angle_beta   90.00
_cell.angle_gamma   90.00
#
_symmetry.space_group_name_H-M   'P 1'
#
loop_
_entity.id
_entity.type
_entity.pdbx_description
1 polymer ?
#
loop_
_entity_poly.entity_id
_entity_poly.type
_entity_poly.pdbx_seq_one_letter_code
_entity_poly.pdbx_strand_id
1 'polypeptide(L)'
;AGFVKRSLKELENGNVPEISHENDALIATFSDGVRTQLANGQALKEAQCSCGANGMCRHRVMLVLSYQRLCATTQSTEKEEEWDPAIWLEELATLPDATRKRAQALVAKGITIELFCAPGEIPSARLPMSDVRFYSRSSIRFARCDCIEGTLCEHVVLAVQAFVEAKAQQAEFNHLIWQMRS
;
A
#
# COMPACT_ATOMS: atom_id res chain seq x y z
N ALA A 1 -14.96 11.62 -14.57
CA ALA A 1 -15.76 10.57 -13.89
C ALA A 1 -16.40 9.55 -14.85
N GLY A 2 -16.77 9.92 -16.09
CA GLY A 2 -17.47 9.03 -17.02
C GLY A 2 -16.65 7.86 -17.57
N PHE A 3 -15.37 8.06 -17.88
CA PHE A 3 -14.50 7.01 -18.45
C PHE A 3 -14.24 5.86 -17.48
N VAL A 4 -13.93 6.17 -16.21
CA VAL A 4 -13.63 5.14 -15.19
C VAL A 4 -14.85 4.25 -14.97
N LYS A 5 -16.04 4.84 -14.76
CA LYS A 5 -17.28 4.08 -14.53
C LYS A 5 -17.61 3.18 -15.72
N ARG A 6 -17.44 3.67 -16.95
CA ARG A 6 -17.69 2.90 -18.19
C ARG A 6 -16.67 1.77 -18.35
N SER A 7 -15.38 2.05 -18.08
CA SER A 7 -14.31 1.06 -18.16
C SER A 7 -14.48 -0.05 -17.10
N LEU A 8 -14.89 0.27 -15.88
CA LEU A 8 -15.19 -0.72 -14.85
C LEU A 8 -16.32 -1.66 -15.29
N LYS A 9 -17.40 -1.11 -15.87
CA LYS A 9 -18.52 -1.90 -16.38
C LYS A 9 -18.11 -2.84 -17.54
N GLU A 10 -17.23 -2.38 -18.41
CA GLU A 10 -16.66 -3.21 -19.50
C GLU A 10 -15.87 -4.39 -18.93
N LEU A 11 -15.03 -4.14 -17.92
CA LEU A 11 -14.25 -5.19 -17.24
C LEU A 11 -15.14 -6.18 -16.48
N GLU A 12 -16.24 -5.72 -15.88
CA GLU A 12 -17.24 -6.58 -15.23
C GLU A 12 -17.99 -7.46 -16.24
N ASN A 13 -18.21 -6.97 -17.44
CA ASN A 13 -18.85 -7.70 -18.54
C ASN A 13 -17.89 -8.70 -19.23
N GLY A 14 -16.66 -8.86 -18.75
CA GLY A 14 -15.69 -9.80 -19.29
C GLY A 14 -14.80 -9.25 -20.41
N ASN A 15 -14.91 -7.97 -20.76
CA ASN A 15 -14.02 -7.30 -21.73
C ASN A 15 -12.68 -6.95 -21.07
N VAL A 16 -11.92 -7.96 -20.69
CA VAL A 16 -10.60 -7.79 -20.03
C VAL A 16 -9.52 -7.85 -21.10
N PRO A 17 -8.66 -6.80 -21.22
CA PRO A 17 -7.53 -6.85 -22.14
C PRO A 17 -6.46 -7.82 -21.67
N GLU A 18 -5.71 -8.39 -22.59
CA GLU A 18 -4.50 -9.13 -22.27
C GLU A 18 -3.39 -8.15 -21.92
N ILE A 19 -2.79 -8.35 -20.74
CA ILE A 19 -1.73 -7.48 -20.22
C ILE A 19 -0.38 -8.17 -20.34
N SER A 20 0.60 -7.48 -20.94
CA SER A 20 1.99 -7.92 -21.05
C SER A 20 2.96 -6.80 -20.71
N HIS A 21 4.20 -7.19 -20.40
CA HIS A 21 5.32 -6.27 -20.18
C HIS A 21 6.36 -6.47 -21.28
N GLU A 22 6.69 -5.42 -22.01
CA GLU A 22 7.72 -5.44 -23.04
C GLU A 22 8.60 -4.17 -22.90
N ASN A 23 9.91 -4.34 -22.85
CA ASN A 23 10.89 -3.23 -22.84
C ASN A 23 10.56 -2.11 -21.81
N ASP A 24 10.23 -2.53 -20.58
CA ASP A 24 9.88 -1.62 -19.48
C ASP A 24 8.59 -0.81 -19.72
N ALA A 25 7.74 -1.28 -20.62
CA ALA A 25 6.42 -0.73 -20.89
C ALA A 25 5.31 -1.74 -20.60
N LEU A 26 4.20 -1.24 -20.07
CA LEU A 26 2.96 -2.00 -19.87
C LEU A 26 2.11 -1.94 -21.14
N ILE A 27 1.71 -3.09 -21.64
CA ILE A 27 0.94 -3.21 -22.87
C ILE A 27 -0.40 -3.89 -22.57
N ALA A 28 -1.48 -3.34 -23.12
CA ALA A 28 -2.78 -3.97 -23.14
C ALA A 28 -3.24 -4.22 -24.59
N THR A 29 -3.62 -5.45 -24.87
CA THR A 29 -4.22 -5.84 -26.16
C THR A 29 -5.69 -6.17 -25.94
N PHE A 30 -6.57 -5.48 -26.66
CA PHE A 30 -8.01 -5.58 -26.52
C PHE A 30 -8.61 -6.52 -27.59
N SER A 31 -9.77 -7.09 -27.31
CA SER A 31 -10.50 -7.98 -28.24
C SER A 31 -10.94 -7.29 -29.53
N ASP A 32 -11.06 -5.96 -29.53
CA ASP A 32 -11.36 -5.15 -30.73
C ASP A 32 -10.09 -4.82 -31.57
N GLY A 33 -8.94 -5.43 -31.23
CA GLY A 33 -7.66 -5.22 -31.92
C GLY A 33 -6.92 -3.96 -31.50
N VAL A 34 -7.44 -3.18 -30.58
CA VAL A 34 -6.76 -1.99 -30.07
C VAL A 34 -5.61 -2.40 -29.15
N ARG A 35 -4.47 -1.74 -29.32
CA ARG A 35 -3.29 -1.90 -28.46
C ARG A 35 -2.98 -0.58 -27.76
N THR A 36 -2.75 -0.65 -26.45
CA THR A 36 -2.36 0.50 -25.63
C THR A 36 -1.04 0.22 -24.94
N GLN A 37 -0.13 1.18 -24.94
CA GLN A 37 1.20 1.05 -24.35
C GLN A 37 1.48 2.23 -23.42
N LEU A 38 1.94 1.94 -22.20
CA LEU A 38 2.35 2.91 -21.19
C LEU A 38 3.77 2.61 -20.76
N ALA A 39 4.71 3.49 -21.04
CA ALA A 39 6.09 3.36 -20.60
C ALA A 39 6.22 3.69 -19.10
N ASN A 40 7.24 3.10 -18.45
CA ASN A 40 7.52 3.35 -17.06
C ASN A 40 7.77 4.85 -16.80
N GLY A 41 7.17 5.40 -15.75
CA GLY A 41 7.26 6.83 -15.41
C GLY A 41 6.44 7.77 -16.30
N GLN A 42 5.75 7.27 -17.34
CA GLN A 42 4.93 8.08 -18.24
C GLN A 42 3.54 8.34 -17.64
N ALA A 43 3.00 9.54 -17.85
CA ALA A 43 1.64 9.84 -17.44
C ALA A 43 0.61 9.11 -18.34
N LEU A 44 -0.49 8.63 -17.74
CA LEU A 44 -1.51 7.85 -18.46
C LEU A 44 -2.09 8.56 -19.69
N LYS A 45 -2.23 9.89 -19.66
CA LYS A 45 -2.68 10.70 -20.80
C LYS A 45 -1.74 10.63 -22.01
N GLU A 46 -0.46 10.32 -21.77
CA GLU A 46 0.60 10.24 -22.77
C GLU A 46 0.78 8.80 -23.31
N ALA A 47 0.10 7.82 -22.69
CA ALA A 47 0.14 6.44 -23.17
C ALA A 47 -0.26 6.37 -24.64
N GLN A 48 0.45 5.58 -25.42
CA GLN A 48 0.11 5.35 -26.82
C GLN A 48 -1.11 4.44 -26.91
N CYS A 49 -2.07 4.77 -27.78
CA CYS A 49 -3.24 3.94 -28.02
C CYS A 49 -3.60 3.96 -29.49
N SER A 50 -3.75 2.77 -30.09
CA SER A 50 -4.08 2.63 -31.50
C SER A 50 -5.52 3.02 -31.87
N CYS A 51 -6.37 3.36 -30.91
CA CYS A 51 -7.75 3.80 -31.16
C CYS A 51 -7.86 5.20 -31.80
N GLY A 52 -6.74 5.92 -31.97
CA GLY A 52 -6.72 7.25 -32.60
C GLY A 52 -7.28 8.40 -31.74
N ALA A 53 -7.67 8.16 -30.50
CA ALA A 53 -8.19 9.22 -29.62
C ALA A 53 -7.07 10.15 -29.17
N ASN A 54 -7.25 11.46 -29.39
CA ASN A 54 -6.38 12.50 -28.88
C ASN A 54 -6.70 12.74 -27.38
N GLY A 55 -5.87 12.21 -26.47
CA GLY A 55 -6.03 12.36 -25.03
C GLY A 55 -6.62 11.11 -24.36
N MET A 56 -7.34 11.29 -23.26
CA MET A 56 -7.86 10.19 -22.47
C MET A 56 -8.93 9.38 -23.22
N CYS A 57 -8.78 8.05 -23.26
CA CYS A 57 -9.76 7.12 -23.84
C CYS A 57 -10.03 5.93 -22.90
N ARG A 58 -11.09 5.17 -23.19
CA ARG A 58 -11.43 3.97 -22.40
C ARG A 58 -10.30 2.96 -22.32
N HIS A 59 -9.57 2.74 -23.41
CA HIS A 59 -8.48 1.75 -23.46
C HIS A 59 -7.31 2.11 -22.53
N ARG A 60 -6.93 3.41 -22.45
CA ARG A 60 -5.93 3.87 -21.49
C ARG A 60 -6.36 3.65 -20.05
N VAL A 61 -7.62 3.92 -19.73
CA VAL A 61 -8.18 3.69 -18.39
C VAL A 61 -8.25 2.19 -18.09
N MET A 62 -8.72 1.38 -19.04
CA MET A 62 -8.81 -0.08 -18.88
C MET A 62 -7.44 -0.74 -18.72
N LEU A 63 -6.38 -0.25 -19.38
CA LEU A 63 -5.02 -0.72 -19.18
C LEU A 63 -4.64 -0.68 -17.69
N VAL A 64 -4.83 0.47 -17.04
CA VAL A 64 -4.45 0.65 -15.62
C VAL A 64 -5.34 -0.17 -14.70
N LEU A 65 -6.66 -0.15 -14.91
CA LEU A 65 -7.60 -0.90 -14.08
C LEU A 65 -7.37 -2.42 -14.17
N SER A 66 -7.06 -2.92 -15.37
CA SER A 66 -6.76 -4.35 -15.58
C SER A 66 -5.43 -4.73 -14.94
N TYR A 67 -4.42 -3.89 -15.05
CA TYR A 67 -3.14 -4.09 -14.39
C TYR A 67 -3.27 -4.10 -12.86
N GLN A 68 -4.03 -3.17 -12.29
CA GLN A 68 -4.30 -3.14 -10.85
C GLN A 68 -5.01 -4.42 -10.38
N ARG A 69 -5.99 -4.92 -11.15
CA ARG A 69 -6.66 -6.19 -10.85
C ARG A 69 -5.69 -7.38 -10.93
N LEU A 70 -4.85 -7.42 -11.94
CA LEU A 70 -3.84 -8.46 -12.12
C LEU A 70 -2.85 -8.46 -10.94
N CYS A 71 -2.33 -7.29 -10.53
CA CYS A 71 -1.46 -7.15 -9.38
C CYS A 71 -2.16 -7.58 -8.07
N ALA A 72 -3.43 -7.20 -7.87
CA ALA A 72 -4.20 -7.63 -6.71
C ALA A 72 -4.40 -9.15 -6.68
N THR A 73 -4.64 -9.78 -7.84
CA THR A 73 -4.79 -11.24 -7.94
C THR A 73 -3.45 -11.95 -7.75
N THR A 74 -2.35 -11.40 -8.26
CA THR A 74 -1.00 -11.95 -8.09
C THR A 74 -0.53 -11.83 -6.63
N GLN A 75 -0.88 -10.74 -5.95
CA GLN A 75 -0.60 -10.59 -4.52
C GLN A 75 -1.40 -11.58 -3.66
N SER A 76 -2.57 -12.03 -4.10
CA SER A 76 -3.35 -13.07 -3.41
C SER A 76 -2.82 -14.50 -3.64
N THR A 77 -1.94 -14.72 -4.61
CA THR A 77 -1.29 -16.02 -4.90
C THR A 77 0.16 -16.09 -4.45
N GLU A 78 0.81 -14.95 -4.16
CA GLU A 78 2.03 -14.98 -3.37
C GLU A 78 1.63 -15.47 -1.98
N LYS A 79 2.16 -16.62 -1.53
CA LYS A 79 2.19 -17.01 -0.12
C LYS A 79 2.43 -15.73 0.65
N GLU A 80 1.51 -15.38 1.56
CA GLU A 80 1.77 -14.28 2.50
C GLU A 80 3.14 -14.60 3.11
N GLU A 81 4.18 -13.93 2.61
CA GLU A 81 5.49 -13.99 3.24
C GLU A 81 5.23 -13.57 4.67
N GLU A 82 5.58 -14.46 5.58
CA GLU A 82 5.42 -14.25 7.01
C GLU A 82 6.03 -12.89 7.34
N TRP A 83 5.18 -11.89 7.47
CA TRP A 83 5.63 -10.53 7.66
C TRP A 83 6.22 -10.36 9.04
N ASP A 84 7.52 -10.07 9.10
CA ASP A 84 8.22 -9.74 10.33
C ASP A 84 8.41 -8.21 10.45
N PRO A 85 7.71 -7.54 11.37
CA PRO A 85 7.89 -6.11 11.58
C PRO A 85 9.27 -5.75 12.15
N ALA A 86 10.09 -6.71 12.59
CA ALA A 86 11.45 -6.46 13.05
C ALA A 86 12.35 -5.83 11.97
N ILE A 87 12.04 -6.06 10.68
CA ILE A 87 12.73 -5.39 9.55
C ILE A 87 12.67 -3.86 9.65
N TRP A 88 11.63 -3.32 10.27
CA TRP A 88 11.47 -1.89 10.43
C TRP A 88 12.32 -1.28 11.54
N LEU A 89 12.85 -2.09 12.47
CA LEU A 89 13.68 -1.61 13.59
C LEU A 89 14.97 -0.93 13.11
N GLU A 90 15.57 -1.45 12.05
CA GLU A 90 16.77 -0.84 11.46
C GLU A 90 16.47 0.56 10.92
N GLU A 91 15.32 0.73 10.29
CA GLU A 91 14.89 2.04 9.79
C GLU A 91 14.55 3.01 10.92
N LEU A 92 13.98 2.54 12.04
CA LEU A 92 13.75 3.38 13.22
C LEU A 92 15.04 3.97 13.79
N ALA A 93 16.15 3.23 13.71
CA ALA A 93 17.46 3.70 14.17
C ALA A 93 17.95 4.91 13.37
N THR A 94 17.47 5.09 12.12
CA THR A 94 17.84 6.22 11.26
C THR A 94 17.05 7.49 11.55
N LEU A 95 15.97 7.40 12.34
CA LEU A 95 15.13 8.55 12.66
C LEU A 95 15.83 9.50 13.66
N PRO A 96 15.47 10.81 13.64
CA PRO A 96 16.04 11.78 14.56
C PRO A 96 15.85 11.38 16.05
N ASP A 97 16.86 11.62 16.87
CA ASP A 97 16.80 11.34 18.30
C ASP A 97 15.62 12.02 19.00
N ALA A 98 15.26 13.22 18.55
CA ALA A 98 14.11 13.95 19.11
C ALA A 98 12.79 13.18 18.91
N THR A 99 12.58 12.56 17.74
CA THR A 99 11.40 11.74 17.45
C THR A 99 11.37 10.50 18.34
N ARG A 100 12.50 9.81 18.47
CA ARG A 100 12.61 8.62 19.33
C ARG A 100 12.38 8.96 20.81
N LYS A 101 12.91 10.09 21.30
CA LYS A 101 12.67 10.56 22.67
C LYS A 101 11.21 10.92 22.93
N ARG A 102 10.51 11.54 21.95
CA ARG A 102 9.07 11.79 22.09
C ARG A 102 8.28 10.48 22.21
N ALA A 103 8.61 9.47 21.38
CA ALA A 103 8.00 8.16 21.49
C ALA A 103 8.24 7.51 22.87
N GLN A 104 9.47 7.53 23.36
CA GLN A 104 9.80 7.00 24.69
C GLN A 104 9.04 7.70 25.81
N ALA A 105 8.86 9.02 25.73
CA ALA A 105 8.09 9.78 26.70
C ALA A 105 6.60 9.37 26.73
N LEU A 106 6.03 8.94 25.59
CA LEU A 106 4.66 8.40 25.52
C LEU A 106 4.59 7.00 26.11
N VAL A 107 5.56 6.14 25.84
CA VAL A 107 5.67 4.80 26.48
C VAL A 107 5.76 4.92 27.99
N ALA A 108 6.57 5.83 28.51
CA ALA A 108 6.73 6.04 29.95
C ALA A 108 5.43 6.46 30.65
N LYS A 109 4.50 7.10 29.94
CA LYS A 109 3.16 7.43 30.45
C LYS A 109 2.18 6.26 30.40
N GLY A 110 2.56 5.17 29.77
CA GLY A 110 1.68 4.04 29.47
C GLY A 110 0.71 4.37 28.33
N ILE A 111 0.88 3.75 27.18
CA ILE A 111 0.02 3.95 26.03
C ILE A 111 -0.56 2.62 25.57
N THR A 112 -1.85 2.61 25.25
CA THR A 112 -2.54 1.47 24.67
C THR A 112 -2.71 1.71 23.17
N ILE A 113 -2.35 0.72 22.36
CA ILE A 113 -2.38 0.78 20.89
C ILE A 113 -3.21 -0.40 20.38
N GLU A 114 -4.17 -0.14 19.51
CA GLU A 114 -4.89 -1.19 18.79
C GLU A 114 -4.15 -1.51 17.50
N LEU A 115 -3.77 -2.76 17.31
CA LEU A 115 -3.05 -3.26 16.14
C LEU A 115 -3.98 -4.06 15.24
N PHE A 116 -3.91 -3.81 13.93
CA PHE A 116 -4.69 -4.49 12.91
C PHE A 116 -3.75 -5.03 11.83
N CYS A 117 -3.79 -6.33 11.58
CA CYS A 117 -2.98 -6.96 10.52
C CYS A 117 -3.66 -8.20 9.94
N ALA A 118 -4.96 -8.10 9.64
CA ALA A 118 -5.67 -9.18 8.98
C ALA A 118 -5.07 -9.50 7.60
N PRO A 119 -5.12 -10.76 7.16
CA PRO A 119 -4.66 -11.17 5.82
C PRO A 119 -5.29 -10.32 4.72
N GLY A 120 -4.47 -9.85 3.77
CA GLY A 120 -4.93 -9.00 2.66
C GLY A 120 -5.21 -7.54 3.04
N GLU A 121 -5.15 -7.17 4.31
CA GLU A 121 -5.34 -5.80 4.78
C GLU A 121 -3.99 -5.07 4.99
N ILE A 122 -4.05 -3.75 4.91
CA ILE A 122 -2.90 -2.89 5.22
C ILE A 122 -2.70 -2.91 6.74
N PRO A 123 -1.51 -3.31 7.24
CA PRO A 123 -1.22 -3.22 8.66
C PRO A 123 -1.43 -1.80 9.18
N SER A 124 -2.13 -1.67 10.29
CA SER A 124 -2.41 -0.36 10.88
C SER A 124 -2.41 -0.41 12.40
N ALA A 125 -2.14 0.74 13.00
CA ALA A 125 -2.15 0.93 14.45
C ALA A 125 -2.97 2.15 14.80
N ARG A 126 -3.93 1.99 15.71
CA ARG A 126 -4.70 3.08 16.27
C ARG A 126 -4.17 3.42 17.65
N LEU A 127 -3.67 4.64 17.77
CA LEU A 127 -3.24 5.26 19.03
C LEU A 127 -4.35 6.17 19.57
N PRO A 128 -4.29 6.61 20.83
CA PRO A 128 -5.35 7.45 21.41
C PRO A 128 -5.61 8.77 20.67
N MET A 129 -4.61 9.29 19.93
CA MET A 129 -4.69 10.59 19.24
C MET A 129 -4.35 10.54 17.76
N SER A 130 -4.07 9.36 17.19
CA SER A 130 -3.67 9.24 15.79
C SER A 130 -3.76 7.81 15.28
N ASP A 131 -3.99 7.68 13.98
CA ASP A 131 -3.96 6.42 13.25
C ASP A 131 -2.73 6.34 12.36
N VAL A 132 -2.02 5.20 12.39
CA VAL A 132 -0.87 4.91 11.53
C VAL A 132 -1.22 3.76 10.59
N ARG A 133 -0.91 3.90 9.29
CA ARG A 133 -1.10 2.87 8.26
C ARG A 133 0.20 2.59 7.55
N PHE A 134 0.53 1.31 7.38
CA PHE A 134 1.77 0.85 6.75
C PHE A 134 1.47 0.33 5.34
N TYR A 135 1.56 1.22 4.35
CA TYR A 135 1.30 0.88 2.93
C TYR A 135 2.36 -0.02 2.30
N SER A 136 3.50 -0.21 2.96
CA SER A 136 4.52 -1.18 2.59
C SER A 136 4.94 -1.98 3.81
N ARG A 137 5.06 -3.30 3.66
CA ARG A 137 5.59 -4.18 4.71
C ARG A 137 7.12 -4.17 4.74
N SER A 138 7.77 -3.68 3.68
CA SER A 138 9.24 -3.64 3.56
C SER A 138 9.89 -2.35 4.08
N SER A 139 9.16 -1.23 4.23
CA SER A 139 9.73 0.04 4.65
C SER A 139 8.71 0.95 5.35
N ILE A 140 9.14 1.56 6.47
CA ILE A 140 8.34 2.55 7.21
C ILE A 140 8.23 3.90 6.49
N ARG A 141 9.02 4.15 5.45
CA ARG A 141 8.96 5.39 4.67
C ARG A 141 7.61 5.58 4.00
N PHE A 142 6.90 4.49 3.74
CA PHE A 142 5.55 4.49 3.18
C PHE A 142 4.45 4.46 4.25
N ALA A 143 4.81 4.48 5.54
CA ALA A 143 3.83 4.66 6.60
C ALA A 143 3.21 6.06 6.54
N ARG A 144 1.94 6.16 6.88
CA ARG A 144 1.20 7.42 6.98
C ARG A 144 0.53 7.50 8.34
N CYS A 145 0.68 8.64 8.96
CA CYS A 145 0.02 9.02 10.21
C CYS A 145 -0.92 10.19 9.93
N ASP A 146 -2.04 10.25 10.60
CA ASP A 146 -2.98 11.38 10.49
C ASP A 146 -2.59 12.59 11.36
N CYS A 147 -1.45 12.52 12.07
CA CYS A 147 -0.89 13.66 12.78
C CYS A 147 -0.31 14.73 11.83
N ILE A 148 0.05 15.89 12.39
CA ILE A 148 0.57 17.03 11.61
C ILE A 148 1.88 16.72 10.85
N GLU A 149 2.73 15.82 11.34
CA GLU A 149 3.97 15.41 10.67
C GLU A 149 3.69 14.44 9.49
N GLY A 150 2.59 13.70 9.54
CA GLY A 150 2.09 12.85 8.46
C GLY A 150 2.88 11.56 8.21
N THR A 151 4.16 11.51 8.53
CA THR A 151 5.05 10.35 8.34
C THR A 151 6.28 10.44 9.24
N LEU A 152 6.92 9.30 9.54
CA LEU A 152 8.17 9.17 10.30
C LEU A 152 8.17 9.92 11.66
N CYS A 153 6.98 10.11 12.24
CA CYS A 153 6.75 10.76 13.54
C CYS A 153 6.87 9.75 14.68
N GLU A 154 6.76 10.23 15.92
CA GLU A 154 6.75 9.40 17.14
C GLU A 154 5.63 8.35 17.15
N HIS A 155 4.49 8.60 16.50
CA HIS A 155 3.39 7.64 16.41
C HIS A 155 3.77 6.45 15.52
N VAL A 156 4.51 6.68 14.43
CA VAL A 156 5.06 5.59 13.59
C VAL A 156 6.06 4.77 14.40
N VAL A 157 6.93 5.39 15.18
CA VAL A 157 7.88 4.69 16.08
C VAL A 157 7.14 3.78 17.04
N LEU A 158 6.11 4.31 17.72
CA LEU A 158 5.28 3.55 18.66
C LEU A 158 4.55 2.38 18.01
N ALA A 159 3.96 2.61 16.83
CA ALA A 159 3.27 1.58 16.10
C ALA A 159 4.19 0.42 15.70
N VAL A 160 5.40 0.73 15.20
CA VAL A 160 6.41 -0.30 14.88
C VAL A 160 6.82 -1.09 16.11
N GLN A 161 7.16 -0.43 17.21
CA GLN A 161 7.54 -1.10 18.46
C GLN A 161 6.41 -2.01 18.97
N ALA A 162 5.17 -1.52 18.95
CA ALA A 162 4.02 -2.30 19.37
C ALA A 162 3.81 -3.55 18.49
N PHE A 163 3.96 -3.45 17.16
CA PHE A 163 3.89 -4.62 16.28
C PHE A 163 5.00 -5.63 16.54
N VAL A 164 6.24 -5.16 16.74
CA VAL A 164 7.39 -6.03 17.05
C VAL A 164 7.18 -6.78 18.36
N GLU A 165 6.79 -6.07 19.42
CA GLU A 165 6.54 -6.68 20.72
C GLU A 165 5.33 -7.64 20.69
N ALA A 166 4.23 -7.24 20.03
CA ALA A 166 3.05 -8.04 19.92
C ALA A 166 3.31 -9.36 19.15
N LYS A 167 4.00 -9.28 18.02
CA LYS A 167 4.34 -10.46 17.22
C LYS A 167 5.36 -11.38 17.90
N ALA A 168 6.24 -10.86 18.72
CA ALA A 168 7.13 -11.66 19.53
C ALA A 168 6.39 -12.50 20.59
N GLN A 169 5.23 -12.04 21.07
CA GLN A 169 4.40 -12.78 22.03
C GLN A 169 3.33 -13.62 21.34
N GLN A 170 2.73 -13.13 20.28
CA GLN A 170 1.70 -13.81 19.50
C GLN A 170 1.99 -13.61 18.01
N ALA A 171 2.60 -14.62 17.38
CA ALA A 171 3.05 -14.55 15.99
C ALA A 171 1.93 -14.19 15.01
N GLU A 172 0.72 -14.69 15.22
CA GLU A 172 -0.44 -14.45 14.36
C GLU A 172 -1.58 -13.81 15.14
N PHE A 173 -2.05 -12.68 14.64
CA PHE A 173 -3.29 -12.01 15.09
C PHE A 173 -3.85 -11.14 13.97
N ASN A 174 -5.16 -10.98 13.94
CA ASN A 174 -5.84 -10.05 13.02
C ASN A 174 -6.08 -8.70 13.68
N HIS A 175 -6.39 -8.71 14.96
CA HIS A 175 -6.62 -7.54 15.80
C HIS A 175 -6.10 -7.83 17.20
N LEU A 176 -5.38 -6.89 17.79
CA LEU A 176 -4.84 -7.01 19.14
C LEU A 176 -4.78 -5.65 19.83
N ILE A 177 -5.16 -5.60 21.08
CA ILE A 177 -4.97 -4.42 21.96
C ILE A 177 -3.66 -4.62 22.72
N TRP A 178 -2.70 -3.74 22.44
CA TRP A 178 -1.36 -3.80 23.01
C TRP A 178 -1.11 -2.65 23.98
N GLN A 179 -0.67 -2.98 25.18
CA GLN A 179 -0.29 -1.97 26.16
C GLN A 179 1.23 -1.87 26.27
N MET A 180 1.79 -0.76 25.80
CA MET A 180 3.20 -0.46 25.95
C MET A 180 3.49 0.07 27.35
N ARG A 181 4.50 -0.50 27.98
CA ARG A 181 4.99 -0.09 29.30
C ARG A 181 6.50 0.01 29.26
N SER A 182 7.06 0.99 29.97
CA SER A 182 8.52 1.10 30.21
C SER A 182 9.01 0.02 31.17
#